data_c42604323cfcb3c7115259bb9aa640eb
#
_entry.id   c42604323cfcb3c7115259bb9aa640eb
#
_cell.length_a   1.000
_cell.length_b   1.000
_cell.length_c   1.000
_cell.angle_alpha   90.00
_cell.angle_beta   90.00
_cell.angle_gamma   90.00
#
_symmetry.space_group_name_H-M   'P 1'
#
loop_
_entity.id
_entity.type
_entity.pdbx_description
1 polymer ?
#
loop_
_entity_poly.entity_id
_entity_poly.type
_entity_poly.pdbx_seq_one_letter_code
_entity_poly.pdbx_strand_id
1 'polypeptide(L)'
;MMFFYSTIRILKYKVDILVAIVDYNMGNLASVYNACKLIDADATIVKDPLQLKNFNRVILPGVGAFGDAIEHLKATGMYDAVKEFASSGKPIIGICLGMQLLFDSSEEFGNTEGLGLIPGKVVAFDKSKMDMDDHKVPHVGWNKIFNKPNKLFEGLENPYLYFVHSFHAVCDAKYVIGTTHYGYDFVSAVQKDNIYGFQPHPEKSHDNGIQILKNFMKL
;
A
#
# COMPACT_ATOMS: atom_id res chain seq x y z
N MET A 1 -5.27 -62.38 5.03
CA MET A 1 -4.51 -61.45 4.18
C MET A 1 -5.04 -60.08 4.48
N MET A 2 -4.41 -59.39 5.43
CA MET A 2 -4.83 -58.06 5.93
C MET A 2 -4.05 -56.98 5.19
N PHE A 3 -4.75 -56.15 4.41
CA PHE A 3 -4.14 -55.00 3.74
C PHE A 3 -4.12 -53.81 4.70
N PHE A 4 -2.93 -53.41 5.14
CA PHE A 4 -2.67 -52.17 5.86
C PHE A 4 -2.64 -51.01 4.82
N TYR A 5 -3.69 -50.17 4.80
CA TYR A 5 -3.64 -48.89 4.13
C TYR A 5 -2.92 -47.88 5.03
N SER A 6 -1.66 -47.62 4.75
CA SER A 6 -0.93 -46.52 5.37
C SER A 6 -1.39 -45.20 4.76
N THR A 7 -2.19 -44.46 5.51
CA THR A 7 -2.58 -43.09 5.14
C THR A 7 -1.37 -42.18 5.32
N ILE A 8 -0.66 -41.89 4.22
CA ILE A 8 0.38 -40.86 4.20
C ILE A 8 -0.30 -39.51 4.36
N ARG A 9 -0.25 -38.97 5.58
CA ARG A 9 -0.60 -37.55 5.84
C ARG A 9 0.52 -36.70 5.25
N ILE A 10 0.29 -36.16 4.03
CA ILE A 10 1.14 -35.11 3.48
C ILE A 10 0.93 -33.89 4.37
N LEU A 11 1.86 -33.66 5.31
CA LEU A 11 1.99 -32.39 6.01
C LEU A 11 2.34 -31.33 4.94
N LYS A 12 1.32 -30.61 4.44
CA LYS A 12 1.54 -29.36 3.74
C LYS A 12 2.19 -28.41 4.75
N TYR A 13 3.50 -28.24 4.65
CA TYR A 13 4.17 -27.12 5.31
C TYR A 13 3.55 -25.85 4.76
N LYS A 14 2.63 -25.25 5.51
CA LYS A 14 2.16 -23.89 5.27
C LYS A 14 3.39 -23.02 5.56
N VAL A 15 4.03 -22.49 4.54
CA VAL A 15 5.06 -21.47 4.75
C VAL A 15 4.34 -20.31 5.41
N ASP A 16 4.61 -20.07 6.68
CA ASP A 16 4.02 -18.96 7.41
C ASP A 16 4.55 -17.67 6.78
N ILE A 17 3.64 -16.95 6.13
CA ILE A 17 3.97 -15.68 5.47
C ILE A 17 3.90 -14.60 6.54
N LEU A 18 5.08 -14.21 7.02
CA LEU A 18 5.21 -13.14 8.01
C LEU A 18 5.10 -11.77 7.36
N VAL A 19 4.19 -10.94 7.86
CA VAL A 19 3.93 -9.59 7.35
C VAL A 19 4.30 -8.56 8.41
N ALA A 20 5.19 -7.62 8.07
CA ALA A 20 5.47 -6.47 8.90
C ALA A 20 4.54 -5.31 8.54
N ILE A 21 3.92 -4.70 9.53
CA ILE A 21 3.26 -3.40 9.44
C ILE A 21 4.21 -2.39 10.08
N VAL A 22 4.74 -1.48 9.27
CA VAL A 22 5.75 -0.52 9.74
C VAL A 22 5.11 0.50 10.67
N ASP A 23 5.64 0.60 11.88
CA ASP A 23 5.30 1.64 12.85
C ASP A 23 6.45 2.66 12.95
N TYR A 24 6.23 3.83 12.39
CA TYR A 24 7.13 4.98 12.48
C TYR A 24 6.44 6.18 13.17
N ASN A 25 5.52 5.88 14.09
CA ASN A 25 4.68 6.82 14.86
C ASN A 25 3.59 7.55 14.01
N MET A 26 3.38 7.15 12.77
CA MET A 26 2.33 7.71 11.90
C MET A 26 1.61 6.58 11.15
N GLY A 27 0.29 6.54 11.23
CA GLY A 27 -0.51 5.55 10.52
C GLY A 27 -1.66 4.99 11.35
N ASN A 28 -2.69 4.50 10.65
CA ASN A 28 -3.79 3.78 11.29
C ASN A 28 -3.44 2.29 11.41
N LEU A 29 -2.46 1.97 12.26
CA LEU A 29 -1.91 0.63 12.43
C LEU A 29 -2.97 -0.39 12.83
N ALA A 30 -3.90 0.02 13.71
CA ALA A 30 -4.94 -0.87 14.22
C ALA A 30 -5.88 -1.36 13.10
N SER A 31 -6.29 -0.48 12.19
CA SER A 31 -7.15 -0.86 11.06
C SER A 31 -6.46 -1.82 10.10
N VAL A 32 -5.18 -1.55 9.76
CA VAL A 32 -4.38 -2.43 8.90
C VAL A 32 -4.16 -3.79 9.56
N TYR A 33 -3.80 -3.80 10.85
CA TYR A 33 -3.62 -5.03 11.62
C TYR A 33 -4.89 -5.87 11.69
N ASN A 34 -6.05 -5.24 11.97
CA ASN A 34 -7.33 -5.93 12.01
C ASN A 34 -7.74 -6.47 10.63
N ALA A 35 -7.47 -5.75 9.55
CA ALA A 35 -7.71 -6.24 8.20
C ALA A 35 -6.82 -7.46 7.86
N CYS A 36 -5.55 -7.45 8.29
CA CYS A 36 -4.68 -8.62 8.19
C CYS A 36 -5.22 -9.81 8.98
N LYS A 37 -5.72 -9.60 10.19
CA LYS A 37 -6.35 -10.65 10.99
C LYS A 37 -7.58 -11.27 10.34
N LEU A 38 -8.42 -10.47 9.68
CA LEU A 38 -9.61 -10.96 8.98
C LEU A 38 -9.29 -11.94 7.84
N ILE A 39 -8.07 -11.92 7.35
CA ILE A 39 -7.59 -12.80 6.27
C ILE A 39 -6.62 -13.88 6.77
N ASP A 40 -6.54 -14.10 8.09
CA ASP A 40 -5.63 -15.04 8.74
C ASP A 40 -4.16 -14.84 8.35
N ALA A 41 -3.74 -13.58 8.08
CA ALA A 41 -2.35 -13.24 7.83
C ALA A 41 -1.58 -13.08 9.17
N ASP A 42 -0.39 -13.66 9.23
CA ASP A 42 0.51 -13.51 10.38
C ASP A 42 1.20 -12.14 10.32
N ALA A 43 0.51 -11.12 10.81
CA ALA A 43 0.95 -9.73 10.77
C ALA A 43 1.46 -9.25 12.13
N THR A 44 2.57 -8.53 12.12
CA THR A 44 3.19 -7.92 13.30
C THR A 44 3.43 -6.43 13.06
N ILE A 45 3.09 -5.60 14.04
CA ILE A 45 3.46 -4.17 14.06
C ILE A 45 4.92 -4.07 14.48
N VAL A 46 5.76 -3.50 13.63
CA VAL A 46 7.22 -3.48 13.77
C VAL A 46 7.72 -2.06 13.96
N LYS A 47 8.34 -1.80 15.13
CA LYS A 47 8.99 -0.52 15.49
C LYS A 47 10.51 -0.55 15.34
N ASP A 48 11.11 -1.74 15.44
CA ASP A 48 12.56 -1.91 15.32
C ASP A 48 12.93 -2.14 13.85
N PRO A 49 13.66 -1.19 13.21
CA PRO A 49 14.03 -1.29 11.80
C PRO A 49 14.87 -2.53 11.49
N LEU A 50 15.66 -3.02 12.44
CA LEU A 50 16.48 -4.21 12.25
C LEU A 50 15.67 -5.50 12.08
N GLN A 51 14.41 -5.49 12.50
CA GLN A 51 13.53 -6.65 12.39
C GLN A 51 12.89 -6.79 11.01
N LEU A 52 12.79 -5.72 10.19
CA LEU A 52 12.10 -5.77 8.89
C LEU A 52 12.63 -6.87 7.97
N LYS A 53 13.92 -7.11 7.95
CA LYS A 53 14.57 -8.15 7.12
C LYS A 53 14.06 -9.58 7.39
N ASN A 54 13.49 -9.83 8.58
CA ASN A 54 12.99 -11.15 9.00
C ASN A 54 11.62 -11.47 8.41
N PHE A 55 10.92 -10.48 7.83
CA PHE A 55 9.59 -10.65 7.27
C PHE A 55 9.62 -11.00 5.77
N ASN A 56 8.52 -11.58 5.30
CA ASN A 56 8.35 -11.95 3.89
C ASN A 56 7.71 -10.81 3.09
N ARG A 57 6.92 -9.96 3.76
CA ARG A 57 6.20 -8.81 3.17
C ARG A 57 6.18 -7.63 4.13
N VAL A 58 6.08 -6.44 3.56
CA VAL A 58 5.96 -5.19 4.32
C VAL A 58 4.73 -4.42 3.87
N ILE A 59 3.95 -3.93 4.82
CA ILE A 59 2.92 -2.90 4.63
C ILE A 59 3.48 -1.62 5.24
N LEU A 60 3.56 -0.56 4.44
CA LEU A 60 3.90 0.79 4.86
C LEU A 60 2.62 1.63 4.89
N PRO A 61 1.93 1.73 6.03
CA PRO A 61 0.78 2.61 6.17
C PRO A 61 1.23 4.05 6.33
N GLY A 62 0.30 4.99 6.19
CA GLY A 62 0.59 6.37 6.53
C GLY A 62 -0.65 7.23 6.53
N VAL A 63 -0.70 8.20 7.45
CA VAL A 63 -1.68 9.29 7.52
C VAL A 63 -0.97 10.56 7.97
N GLY A 64 -1.50 11.74 7.59
CA GLY A 64 -0.91 13.03 7.94
C GLY A 64 -0.10 13.64 6.80
N ALA A 65 0.85 14.53 7.12
CA ALA A 65 1.64 15.26 6.14
C ALA A 65 2.88 14.48 5.69
N PHE A 66 3.24 14.63 4.41
CA PHE A 66 4.36 13.93 3.80
C PHE A 66 5.70 14.25 4.46
N GLY A 67 5.97 15.54 4.72
CA GLY A 67 7.22 15.97 5.35
C GLY A 67 7.42 15.37 6.74
N ASP A 68 6.38 15.45 7.59
CA ASP A 68 6.40 14.87 8.93
C ASP A 68 6.65 13.36 8.88
N ALA A 69 6.03 12.68 7.92
CA ALA A 69 6.20 11.23 7.75
C ALA A 69 7.65 10.87 7.40
N ILE A 70 8.30 11.61 6.50
CA ILE A 70 9.72 11.41 6.17
C ILE A 70 10.62 11.68 7.38
N GLU A 71 10.35 12.73 8.15
CA GLU A 71 11.10 13.02 9.38
C GLU A 71 10.98 11.87 10.40
N HIS A 72 9.78 11.36 10.61
CA HIS A 72 9.54 10.22 11.50
C HIS A 72 10.22 8.93 11.00
N LEU A 73 10.15 8.64 9.69
CA LEU A 73 10.86 7.50 9.10
C LEU A 73 12.37 7.60 9.34
N LYS A 74 12.96 8.79 9.14
CA LYS A 74 14.39 9.02 9.37
C LYS A 74 14.75 8.92 10.85
N ALA A 75 13.97 9.56 11.73
CA ALA A 75 14.21 9.55 13.18
C ALA A 75 14.15 8.15 13.80
N THR A 76 13.30 7.26 13.27
CA THR A 76 13.16 5.86 13.73
C THR A 76 14.14 4.89 13.05
N GLY A 77 14.87 5.30 12.02
CA GLY A 77 15.70 4.43 11.19
C GLY A 77 14.92 3.58 10.19
N MET A 78 13.59 3.73 10.16
CA MET A 78 12.74 2.98 9.20
C MET A 78 12.93 3.42 7.75
N TYR A 79 13.42 4.64 7.51
CA TYR A 79 13.68 5.14 6.15
C TYR A 79 14.64 4.22 5.40
N ASP A 80 15.80 3.90 5.98
CA ASP A 80 16.80 3.05 5.36
C ASP A 80 16.37 1.58 5.37
N ALA A 81 15.73 1.11 6.45
CA ALA A 81 15.26 -0.26 6.57
C ALA A 81 14.18 -0.61 5.52
N VAL A 82 13.26 0.33 5.21
CA VAL A 82 12.25 0.16 4.16
C VAL A 82 12.92 0.11 2.77
N LYS A 83 13.91 0.95 2.50
CA LYS A 83 14.67 0.94 1.24
C LYS A 83 15.46 -0.36 1.07
N GLU A 84 16.13 -0.82 2.13
CA GLU A 84 16.83 -2.11 2.13
C GLU A 84 15.87 -3.27 1.89
N PHE A 85 14.71 -3.27 2.57
CA PHE A 85 13.69 -4.30 2.35
C PHE A 85 13.17 -4.30 0.91
N ALA A 86 12.85 -3.13 0.34
CA ALA A 86 12.41 -3.00 -1.04
C ALA A 86 13.44 -3.55 -2.03
N SER A 87 14.74 -3.30 -1.80
CA SER A 87 15.84 -3.80 -2.64
C SER A 87 16.07 -5.30 -2.55
N SER A 88 15.53 -5.97 -1.52
CA SER A 88 15.61 -7.43 -1.37
C SER A 88 14.72 -8.22 -2.36
N GLY A 89 13.85 -7.54 -3.11
CA GLY A 89 12.88 -8.16 -4.01
C GLY A 89 11.63 -8.73 -3.33
N LYS A 90 11.53 -8.63 -2.00
CA LYS A 90 10.34 -9.04 -1.26
C LYS A 90 9.21 -8.01 -1.43
N PRO A 91 7.94 -8.45 -1.49
CA PRO A 91 6.81 -7.54 -1.71
C PRO A 91 6.65 -6.48 -0.61
N ILE A 92 6.51 -5.22 -1.04
CA ILE A 92 6.16 -4.09 -0.19
C ILE A 92 4.96 -3.35 -0.77
N ILE A 93 4.01 -2.94 0.08
CA ILE A 93 2.85 -2.14 -0.31
C ILE A 93 2.74 -0.88 0.56
N GLY A 94 2.69 0.28 -0.10
CA GLY A 94 2.34 1.55 0.55
C GLY A 94 0.85 1.83 0.49
N ILE A 95 0.24 2.26 1.60
CA ILE A 95 -1.18 2.59 1.69
C ILE A 95 -1.35 4.07 2.01
N CYS A 96 -2.11 4.78 1.17
CA CYS A 96 -2.42 6.21 1.27
C CYS A 96 -1.13 7.05 1.31
N LEU A 97 -0.84 7.74 2.41
CA LEU A 97 0.44 8.45 2.57
C LEU A 97 1.63 7.49 2.38
N GLY A 98 1.53 6.24 2.83
CA GLY A 98 2.56 5.22 2.59
C GLY A 98 2.85 4.97 1.12
N MET A 99 1.83 5.02 0.23
CA MET A 99 2.05 4.99 -1.22
C MET A 99 2.79 6.25 -1.68
N GLN A 100 2.39 7.42 -1.20
CA GLN A 100 3.00 8.69 -1.59
C GLN A 100 4.49 8.73 -1.22
N LEU A 101 4.85 8.21 -0.05
CA LEU A 101 6.24 8.13 0.42
C LEU A 101 7.17 7.29 -0.48
N LEU A 102 6.62 6.39 -1.32
CA LEU A 102 7.41 5.58 -2.24
C LEU A 102 8.04 6.39 -3.39
N PHE A 103 7.50 7.58 -3.69
CA PHE A 103 7.95 8.43 -4.80
C PHE A 103 9.21 9.23 -4.47
N ASP A 104 9.77 9.92 -5.49
CA ASP A 104 10.99 10.71 -5.34
C ASP A 104 10.77 11.93 -4.45
N SER A 105 9.60 12.60 -4.55
CA SER A 105 9.32 13.83 -3.81
C SER A 105 7.84 14.14 -3.67
N SER A 106 7.52 15.08 -2.79
CA SER A 106 6.20 15.69 -2.65
C SER A 106 6.31 17.23 -2.62
N GLU A 107 5.31 17.89 -3.22
CA GLU A 107 5.15 19.36 -3.19
C GLU A 107 4.31 19.81 -1.97
N GLU A 108 3.93 18.89 -1.05
CA GLU A 108 3.14 19.23 0.13
C GLU A 108 3.97 20.08 1.11
N PHE A 109 3.50 21.32 1.36
CA PHE A 109 4.16 22.34 2.20
C PHE A 109 5.61 22.64 1.82
N GLY A 110 5.96 22.47 0.55
CA GLY A 110 7.32 22.66 0.01
C GLY A 110 7.77 21.44 -0.78
N ASN A 111 9.06 21.36 -1.06
CA ASN A 111 9.60 20.21 -1.78
C ASN A 111 10.34 19.29 -0.80
N THR A 112 9.76 18.13 -0.51
CA THR A 112 10.35 17.13 0.39
C THR A 112 10.70 15.87 -0.38
N GLU A 113 11.92 15.36 -0.20
CA GLU A 113 12.37 14.09 -0.78
C GLU A 113 11.67 12.91 -0.11
N GLY A 114 11.20 11.95 -0.93
CA GLY A 114 10.59 10.69 -0.49
C GLY A 114 11.60 9.55 -0.38
N LEU A 115 11.10 8.32 -0.48
CA LEU A 115 11.94 7.10 -0.48
C LEU A 115 12.65 6.85 -1.81
N GLY A 116 12.18 7.45 -2.93
CA GLY A 116 12.76 7.29 -4.25
C GLY A 116 12.69 5.86 -4.81
N LEU A 117 11.71 5.08 -4.40
CA LEU A 117 11.53 3.70 -4.83
C LEU A 117 10.79 3.60 -6.18
N ILE A 118 9.87 4.52 -6.44
CA ILE A 118 9.14 4.66 -7.70
C ILE A 118 9.40 6.06 -8.27
N PRO A 119 9.94 6.20 -9.50
CA PRO A 119 10.14 7.51 -10.11
C PRO A 119 8.83 8.27 -10.28
N GLY A 120 8.82 9.53 -9.83
CA GLY A 120 7.65 10.40 -9.88
C GLY A 120 7.56 11.31 -8.67
N LYS A 121 6.47 12.05 -8.59
CA LYS A 121 6.25 13.00 -7.49
C LYS A 121 4.78 13.01 -7.03
N VAL A 122 4.56 13.59 -5.87
CA VAL A 122 3.25 13.81 -5.27
C VAL A 122 2.90 15.28 -5.37
N VAL A 123 1.71 15.59 -5.90
CA VAL A 123 1.22 16.94 -6.16
C VAL A 123 -0.17 17.15 -5.59
N ALA A 124 -0.54 18.39 -5.29
CA ALA A 124 -1.91 18.74 -4.93
C ALA A 124 -2.88 18.53 -6.09
N PHE A 125 -4.17 18.30 -5.76
CA PHE A 125 -5.21 18.36 -6.78
C PHE A 125 -5.23 19.72 -7.49
N ASP A 126 -5.22 19.69 -8.82
CA ASP A 126 -5.34 20.87 -9.66
C ASP A 126 -6.79 21.35 -9.72
N LYS A 127 -7.13 22.28 -8.82
CA LYS A 127 -8.48 22.83 -8.71
C LYS A 127 -8.96 23.53 -9.97
N SER A 128 -8.07 23.95 -10.86
CA SER A 128 -8.45 24.57 -12.16
C SER A 128 -9.06 23.55 -13.13
N LYS A 129 -8.86 22.27 -12.91
CA LYS A 129 -9.41 21.15 -13.70
C LYS A 129 -10.64 20.51 -13.07
N MET A 130 -11.12 21.03 -11.94
CA MET A 130 -12.22 20.46 -11.18
C MET A 130 -13.39 21.43 -11.12
N ASP A 131 -14.61 20.91 -11.21
CA ASP A 131 -15.79 21.66 -10.80
C ASP A 131 -15.84 21.65 -9.26
N MET A 132 -15.54 22.80 -8.64
CA MET A 132 -15.44 22.91 -7.18
C MET A 132 -16.82 22.95 -6.49
N ASP A 133 -17.91 23.04 -7.23
CA ASP A 133 -19.27 22.88 -6.69
C ASP A 133 -19.58 21.39 -6.47
N ASP A 134 -19.10 20.53 -7.37
CA ASP A 134 -19.28 19.07 -7.32
C ASP A 134 -18.14 18.34 -6.62
N HIS A 135 -16.91 18.89 -6.62
CA HIS A 135 -15.72 18.22 -6.10
C HIS A 135 -15.04 19.05 -5.00
N LYS A 136 -14.85 18.44 -3.84
CA LYS A 136 -14.15 19.07 -2.70
C LYS A 136 -12.76 18.48 -2.50
N VAL A 137 -11.81 19.30 -2.05
CA VAL A 137 -10.50 18.84 -1.60
C VAL A 137 -10.44 19.03 -0.08
N PRO A 138 -10.17 17.95 0.70
CA PRO A 138 -9.76 16.62 0.28
C PRO A 138 -10.84 15.81 -0.45
N HIS A 139 -10.41 14.91 -1.36
CA HIS A 139 -11.24 13.83 -1.89
C HIS A 139 -11.53 12.85 -0.75
N VAL A 140 -12.79 12.81 -0.29
CA VAL A 140 -13.24 11.92 0.80
C VAL A 140 -14.44 11.13 0.34
N GLY A 141 -14.34 9.82 0.40
CA GLY A 141 -15.46 8.93 0.08
C GLY A 141 -15.07 7.71 -0.74
N TRP A 142 -16.09 7.00 -1.15
CA TRP A 142 -15.98 5.80 -1.99
C TRP A 142 -15.88 6.21 -3.45
N ASN A 143 -14.85 5.71 -4.14
CA ASN A 143 -14.68 5.96 -5.56
C ASN A 143 -14.13 4.73 -6.27
N LYS A 144 -14.32 4.69 -7.58
CA LYS A 144 -13.97 3.57 -8.44
C LYS A 144 -12.51 3.66 -8.86
N ILE A 145 -11.79 2.53 -8.79
CA ILE A 145 -10.50 2.38 -9.46
C ILE A 145 -10.72 1.70 -10.81
N PHE A 146 -10.27 2.31 -11.89
CA PHE A 146 -10.16 1.69 -13.20
C PHE A 146 -8.82 0.97 -13.27
N ASN A 147 -8.85 -0.34 -12.99
CA ASN A 147 -7.63 -1.15 -12.87
C ASN A 147 -7.21 -1.79 -14.19
N LYS A 148 -5.90 -1.85 -14.40
CA LYS A 148 -5.28 -2.72 -15.40
C LYS A 148 -5.18 -4.16 -14.87
N PRO A 149 -5.05 -5.19 -15.75
CA PRO A 149 -4.74 -6.54 -15.31
C PRO A 149 -3.49 -6.57 -14.43
N ASN A 150 -3.66 -7.04 -13.19
CA ASN A 150 -2.59 -7.09 -12.20
C ASN A 150 -2.94 -8.12 -11.12
N LYS A 151 -1.93 -8.77 -10.53
CA LYS A 151 -2.12 -9.76 -9.47
C LYS A 151 -2.84 -9.20 -8.24
N LEU A 152 -2.63 -7.93 -7.89
CA LEU A 152 -3.34 -7.29 -6.76
C LEU A 152 -4.84 -7.13 -7.01
N PHE A 153 -5.26 -7.04 -8.27
CA PHE A 153 -6.67 -6.92 -8.67
C PHE A 153 -7.28 -8.27 -9.08
N GLU A 154 -6.62 -9.40 -8.81
CA GLU A 154 -7.17 -10.71 -9.14
C GLU A 154 -8.54 -10.91 -8.47
N GLY A 155 -9.56 -11.24 -9.29
CA GLY A 155 -10.95 -11.39 -8.84
C GLY A 155 -11.70 -10.07 -8.64
N LEU A 156 -11.11 -8.94 -9.02
CA LEU A 156 -11.73 -7.61 -8.94
C LEU A 156 -11.75 -6.94 -10.31
N GLU A 157 -12.87 -6.33 -10.66
CA GLU A 157 -13.04 -5.51 -11.84
C GLU A 157 -13.53 -4.12 -11.44
N ASN A 158 -12.67 -3.12 -11.61
CA ASN A 158 -12.95 -1.72 -11.29
C ASN A 158 -13.60 -1.53 -9.90
N PRO A 159 -12.94 -1.98 -8.81
CA PRO A 159 -13.53 -1.96 -7.48
C PRO A 159 -13.72 -0.55 -6.94
N TYR A 160 -14.75 -0.37 -6.11
CA TYR A 160 -14.90 0.82 -5.27
C TYR A 160 -14.08 0.67 -4.00
N LEU A 161 -13.26 1.69 -3.70
CA LEU A 161 -12.44 1.77 -2.49
C LEU A 161 -12.64 3.13 -1.79
N TYR A 162 -12.29 3.21 -0.52
CA TYR A 162 -12.41 4.43 0.29
C TYR A 162 -11.16 5.30 0.17
N PHE A 163 -11.37 6.57 -0.17
CA PHE A 163 -10.34 7.60 -0.33
C PHE A 163 -10.45 8.68 0.75
N VAL A 164 -9.32 9.22 1.18
CA VAL A 164 -9.23 10.45 1.97
C VAL A 164 -7.85 11.07 1.74
N HIS A 165 -7.75 12.02 0.77
CA HIS A 165 -6.48 12.65 0.41
C HIS A 165 -6.65 13.98 -0.30
N SER A 166 -5.65 14.87 -0.17
CA SER A 166 -5.56 16.17 -0.86
C SER A 166 -4.48 16.21 -1.94
N PHE A 167 -3.60 15.21 -1.94
CA PHE A 167 -2.48 15.08 -2.86
C PHE A 167 -2.54 13.72 -3.56
N HIS A 168 -2.00 13.63 -4.76
CA HIS A 168 -1.93 12.38 -5.53
C HIS A 168 -0.60 12.25 -6.28
N ALA A 169 -0.26 11.04 -6.66
CA ALA A 169 0.95 10.74 -7.42
C ALA A 169 0.84 11.15 -8.89
N VAL A 170 1.98 11.55 -9.45
CA VAL A 170 2.23 11.72 -10.89
C VAL A 170 3.49 10.96 -11.25
N CYS A 171 3.38 9.97 -12.13
CA CYS A 171 4.48 9.12 -12.55
C CYS A 171 4.30 8.61 -13.99
N ASP A 172 5.32 7.92 -14.51
CA ASP A 172 5.26 7.27 -15.83
C ASP A 172 4.12 6.23 -15.87
N ALA A 173 3.38 6.20 -16.97
CA ALA A 173 2.26 5.30 -17.22
C ALA A 173 2.59 3.80 -17.09
N LYS A 174 3.86 3.43 -17.22
CA LYS A 174 4.33 2.04 -17.03
C LYS A 174 4.22 1.56 -15.58
N TYR A 175 4.22 2.47 -14.59
CA TYR A 175 4.05 2.12 -13.19
C TYR A 175 2.59 2.14 -12.74
N VAL A 176 1.67 2.71 -13.55
CA VAL A 176 0.26 2.87 -13.19
C VAL A 176 -0.50 1.57 -13.43
N ILE A 177 -1.04 0.97 -12.37
CA ILE A 177 -1.91 -0.20 -12.40
C ILE A 177 -3.38 0.13 -12.12
N GLY A 178 -3.69 1.37 -11.72
CA GLY A 178 -5.05 1.83 -11.53
C GLY A 178 -5.14 3.35 -11.50
N THR A 179 -6.23 3.88 -12.07
CA THR A 179 -6.58 5.31 -12.05
C THR A 179 -7.97 5.50 -11.48
N THR A 180 -8.27 6.70 -11.00
CA THR A 180 -9.57 7.08 -10.47
C THR A 180 -9.95 8.43 -11.02
N HIS A 181 -11.23 8.62 -11.35
CA HIS A 181 -11.76 9.90 -11.81
C HIS A 181 -12.28 10.72 -10.61
N TYR A 182 -11.78 11.96 -10.47
CA TYR A 182 -12.29 12.94 -9.50
C TYR A 182 -12.01 14.35 -10.02
N GLY A 183 -12.96 14.86 -10.83
CA GLY A 183 -12.78 16.06 -11.65
C GLY A 183 -11.88 15.79 -12.87
N TYR A 184 -10.79 15.06 -12.67
CA TYR A 184 -9.92 14.53 -13.71
C TYR A 184 -9.35 13.17 -13.26
N ASP A 185 -8.72 12.42 -14.18
CA ASP A 185 -8.14 11.12 -13.86
C ASP A 185 -6.80 11.29 -13.15
N PHE A 186 -6.65 10.64 -12.00
CA PHE A 186 -5.41 10.62 -11.24
C PHE A 186 -4.93 9.18 -10.94
N VAL A 187 -3.64 9.03 -10.62
CA VAL A 187 -3.02 7.74 -10.29
C VAL A 187 -3.46 7.30 -8.91
N SER A 188 -4.17 6.17 -8.82
CA SER A 188 -4.70 5.63 -7.57
C SER A 188 -4.09 4.30 -7.15
N ALA A 189 -3.39 3.61 -8.07
CA ALA A 189 -2.61 2.41 -7.76
C ALA A 189 -1.39 2.30 -8.66
N VAL A 190 -0.27 1.87 -8.08
CA VAL A 190 1.03 1.75 -8.78
C VAL A 190 1.72 0.44 -8.47
N GLN A 191 2.60 0.03 -9.41
CA GLN A 191 3.54 -1.06 -9.23
C GLN A 191 4.85 -0.75 -9.96
N LYS A 192 5.96 -1.03 -9.28
CA LYS A 192 7.30 -1.16 -9.89
C LYS A 192 7.96 -2.39 -9.26
N ASP A 193 8.20 -3.42 -10.07
CA ASP A 193 8.76 -4.69 -9.63
C ASP A 193 7.98 -5.29 -8.43
N ASN A 194 8.60 -5.40 -7.26
CA ASN A 194 8.04 -5.88 -6.00
C ASN A 194 7.40 -4.78 -5.14
N ILE A 195 7.37 -3.53 -5.61
CA ILE A 195 6.90 -2.36 -4.89
C ILE A 195 5.52 -1.98 -5.41
N TYR A 196 4.54 -1.92 -4.51
CA TYR A 196 3.14 -1.62 -4.79
C TYR A 196 2.67 -0.42 -3.99
N GLY A 197 1.69 0.31 -4.50
CA GLY A 197 1.08 1.43 -3.78
C GLY A 197 -0.39 1.59 -4.11
N PHE A 198 -1.19 1.93 -3.09
CA PHE A 198 -2.60 2.26 -3.18
C PHE A 198 -2.88 3.60 -2.51
N GLN A 199 -3.46 4.55 -3.26
CA GLN A 199 -3.91 5.83 -2.70
C GLN A 199 -5.12 5.68 -1.77
N PRO A 200 -6.12 4.84 -2.08
CA PRO A 200 -7.20 4.55 -1.14
C PRO A 200 -6.74 3.66 0.01
N HIS A 201 -7.65 3.40 0.92
CA HIS A 201 -7.47 2.59 2.11
C HIS A 201 -8.11 1.20 1.92
N PRO A 202 -7.37 0.15 1.48
CA PRO A 202 -7.91 -1.20 1.38
C PRO A 202 -8.47 -1.70 2.71
N GLU A 203 -7.82 -1.38 3.84
CA GLU A 203 -8.21 -1.77 5.19
C GLU A 203 -9.54 -1.15 5.66
N LYS A 204 -10.06 -0.17 4.90
CA LYS A 204 -11.37 0.48 5.14
C LYS A 204 -12.36 0.24 4.01
N SER A 205 -12.05 -0.66 3.08
CA SER A 205 -12.77 -0.79 1.81
C SER A 205 -13.57 -2.09 1.69
N HIS A 206 -14.08 -2.60 2.81
CA HIS A 206 -14.92 -3.81 2.87
C HIS A 206 -14.31 -4.98 2.06
N ASP A 207 -15.13 -5.76 1.38
CA ASP A 207 -14.70 -6.97 0.66
C ASP A 207 -13.70 -6.69 -0.45
N ASN A 208 -13.83 -5.57 -1.18
CA ASN A 208 -12.88 -5.20 -2.24
C ASN A 208 -11.48 -4.95 -1.68
N GLY A 209 -11.41 -4.20 -0.58
CA GLY A 209 -10.13 -3.93 0.09
C GLY A 209 -9.51 -5.19 0.70
N ILE A 210 -10.33 -6.01 1.34
CA ILE A 210 -9.91 -7.32 1.89
C ILE A 210 -9.39 -8.24 0.78
N GLN A 211 -10.02 -8.24 -0.41
CA GLN A 211 -9.54 -9.03 -1.55
C GLN A 211 -8.17 -8.55 -2.03
N ILE A 212 -7.92 -7.23 -2.09
CA ILE A 212 -6.60 -6.67 -2.43
C ILE A 212 -5.54 -7.13 -1.42
N LEU A 213 -5.83 -7.07 -0.12
CA LEU A 213 -4.90 -7.54 0.91
C LEU A 213 -4.66 -9.04 0.80
N LYS A 214 -5.70 -9.86 0.54
CA LYS A 214 -5.53 -11.30 0.27
C LYS A 214 -4.62 -11.55 -0.94
N ASN A 215 -4.77 -10.77 -2.00
CA ASN A 215 -3.95 -10.91 -3.20
C ASN A 215 -2.50 -10.51 -2.90
N PHE A 216 -2.28 -9.43 -2.13
CA PHE A 216 -0.94 -9.05 -1.67
C PHE A 216 -0.26 -10.17 -0.87
N MET A 217 -1.02 -10.91 -0.04
CA MET A 217 -0.48 -12.06 0.72
C MET A 217 -0.09 -13.26 -0.15
N LYS A 218 -0.46 -13.28 -1.42
CA LYS A 218 -0.13 -14.36 -2.36
C LYS A 218 1.07 -14.06 -3.26
N LEU A 219 1.58 -12.82 -3.26
CA LEU A 219 2.73 -12.38 -4.10
C LEU A 219 4.09 -13.02 -3.63
#